data_92301393545e3a429be283c04f41ad5f
#
_entry.id   92301393545e3a429be283c04f41ad5f
#
_cell.length_a   1.000
_cell.length_b   1.000
_cell.length_c   1.000
_cell.angle_alpha   90.00
_cell.angle_beta   90.00
_cell.angle_gamma   90.00
#
_symmetry.space_group_name_H-M   'P 1'
#
loop_
_entity.id
_entity.type
_entity.pdbx_description
1 polymer ?
#
loop_
_entity_poly.entity_id
_entity_poly.type
_entity_poly.pdbx_seq_one_letter_code
_entity_poly.pdbx_strand_id
1 'polypeptide(L)'
;MFKKFILTILAACLISMNPAYAGTDGELILKKNEPSEINDCFEKINRATFAFNQALDGVLFKPVAKVYRVLPSPVKSGVSNSLDNLSNLVTIPNNILQGDLPKAGINTGRFVINTTIGILGIIDVATYFGLPEYEKEDYGQTLGTMGIGPGCYIVLPVLGPSTVRDTAGSFVNLLGGDAWYNVTVKNDTQHFSEIDYYSSRITSGVDFRAKNYDSLENLEKNSLDFYASVKSLYLQDRQQKILNTNRIIETQDDSDWEEIEAQ
;
A
#
# COMPACT_ATOMS: atom_id res chain seq x y z
N MET A 1 -18.15 -7.28 25.78
CA MET A 1 -16.94 -7.90 26.35
C MET A 1 -15.73 -7.76 25.44
N PHE A 2 -15.83 -8.01 24.16
CA PHE A 2 -14.73 -7.95 23.18
C PHE A 2 -14.02 -6.58 23.10
N LYS A 3 -14.77 -5.46 23.08
CA LYS A 3 -14.19 -4.11 23.07
C LYS A 3 -13.30 -3.79 24.28
N LYS A 4 -13.68 -4.30 25.47
CA LYS A 4 -12.87 -4.10 26.71
C LYS A 4 -11.59 -4.93 26.67
N PHE A 5 -11.63 -6.12 26.08
CA PHE A 5 -10.45 -7.00 25.94
C PHE A 5 -9.41 -6.41 24.99
N ILE A 6 -9.85 -5.85 23.86
CA ILE A 6 -8.97 -5.16 22.88
C ILE A 6 -8.34 -3.90 23.51
N LEU A 7 -9.12 -3.13 24.26
CA LEU A 7 -8.61 -1.93 24.95
C LEU A 7 -7.56 -2.27 26.01
N THR A 8 -7.70 -3.42 26.69
CA THR A 8 -6.74 -3.89 27.68
C THR A 8 -5.43 -4.36 27.04
N ILE A 9 -5.50 -5.02 25.88
CA ILE A 9 -4.30 -5.41 25.12
C ILE A 9 -3.58 -4.17 24.57
N LEU A 10 -4.32 -3.18 24.04
CA LEU A 10 -3.73 -1.93 23.56
C LEU A 10 -3.07 -1.15 24.71
N ALA A 11 -3.69 -1.09 25.87
CA ALA A 11 -3.12 -0.45 27.06
C ALA A 11 -1.87 -1.19 27.59
N ALA A 12 -1.85 -2.52 27.52
CA ALA A 12 -0.69 -3.31 27.93
C ALA A 12 0.51 -3.12 27.00
N CYS A 13 0.29 -2.95 25.69
CA CYS A 13 1.33 -2.62 24.71
C CYS A 13 1.92 -1.22 24.90
N LEU A 14 1.13 -0.25 25.39
CA LEU A 14 1.60 1.12 25.64
C LEU A 14 2.46 1.26 26.91
N ILE A 15 2.34 0.34 27.88
CA ILE A 15 3.08 0.37 29.15
C ILE A 15 4.51 -0.20 29.03
N SER A 16 4.81 -0.95 27.95
CA SER A 16 6.14 -1.54 27.69
C SER A 16 7.08 -0.64 26.88
N MET A 17 6.75 0.61 26.62
CA MET A 17 7.62 1.56 25.93
C MET A 17 8.75 2.03 26.85
N ASN A 18 9.92 1.40 26.77
CA ASN A 18 11.14 1.97 27.31
C ASN A 18 11.50 3.24 26.52
N PRO A 19 11.88 4.34 27.19
CA PRO A 19 12.33 5.55 26.50
C PRO A 19 13.59 5.23 25.68
N ALA A 20 13.50 5.38 24.38
CA ALA A 20 14.67 5.28 23.49
C ALA A 20 15.57 6.49 23.76
N TYR A 21 16.75 6.26 24.33
CA TYR A 21 17.81 7.26 24.38
C TYR A 21 18.32 7.49 22.96
N ALA A 22 18.15 8.70 22.47
CA ALA A 22 18.76 9.15 21.23
C ALA A 22 20.29 9.29 21.44
N GLY A 23 21.03 8.27 21.08
CA GLY A 23 22.50 8.31 21.00
C GLY A 23 22.94 8.95 19.67
N THR A 24 23.90 9.86 19.75
CA THR A 24 24.39 10.74 18.67
C THR A 24 25.45 10.10 17.77
N ASP A 25 25.42 8.82 17.47
CA ASP A 25 26.43 8.17 16.65
C ASP A 25 25.85 7.66 15.33
N GLY A 26 26.13 8.38 14.25
CA GLY A 26 25.71 8.05 12.90
C GLY A 26 26.14 6.65 12.40
N GLU A 27 27.21 6.08 12.97
CA GLU A 27 27.65 4.71 12.69
C GLU A 27 26.71 3.63 13.24
N LEU A 28 26.01 3.90 14.34
CA LEU A 28 25.02 2.98 14.91
C LEU A 28 23.76 2.91 14.05
N ILE A 29 23.43 3.97 13.33
CA ILE A 29 22.30 4.03 12.41
C ILE A 29 22.58 3.15 11.18
N LEU A 30 23.78 3.14 10.66
CA LEU A 30 24.18 2.30 9.52
C LEU A 30 24.21 0.80 9.88
N LYS A 31 24.67 0.44 11.08
CA LYS A 31 24.63 -0.94 11.59
C LYS A 31 23.22 -1.44 11.94
N LYS A 32 22.30 -0.53 12.27
CA LYS A 32 20.89 -0.85 12.55
C LYS A 32 20.07 -1.02 11.27
N ASN A 33 20.60 -0.61 10.13
CA ASN A 33 19.97 -0.66 8.81
C ASN A 33 20.45 -1.81 7.92
N GLU A 34 21.29 -2.72 8.43
CA GLU A 34 21.35 -4.02 7.76
C GLU A 34 19.95 -4.64 7.84
N PRO A 35 19.38 -5.11 6.71
CA PRO A 35 18.10 -5.80 6.75
C PRO A 35 18.27 -6.98 7.70
N SER A 36 17.82 -6.83 8.94
CA SER A 36 17.77 -7.97 9.86
C SER A 36 17.01 -9.04 9.10
N GLU A 37 17.63 -10.21 8.95
CA GLU A 37 17.06 -11.34 8.24
C GLU A 37 15.66 -11.58 8.82
N ILE A 38 14.64 -11.05 8.12
CA ILE A 38 13.25 -11.12 8.61
C ILE A 38 12.86 -12.59 8.53
N ASN A 39 12.63 -13.17 9.68
CA ASN A 39 12.34 -14.59 9.81
C ASN A 39 11.04 -14.95 9.09
N ASP A 40 11.12 -15.93 8.23
CA ASP A 40 9.99 -16.59 7.62
C ASP A 40 9.51 -17.72 8.56
N CYS A 41 8.81 -17.32 9.62
CA CYS A 41 8.43 -18.24 10.70
C CYS A 41 7.55 -19.40 10.23
N PHE A 42 6.85 -19.23 9.12
CA PHE A 42 5.86 -20.18 8.60
C PHE A 42 6.12 -20.51 7.11
N GLU A 43 7.38 -20.62 6.70
CA GLU A 43 7.77 -20.74 5.28
C GLU A 43 6.95 -21.78 4.50
N LYS A 44 6.70 -22.96 5.06
CA LYS A 44 5.92 -24.01 4.39
C LYS A 44 4.48 -23.58 4.11
N ILE A 45 3.85 -22.89 5.07
CA ILE A 45 2.48 -22.37 4.93
C ILE A 45 2.50 -21.21 3.96
N ASN A 46 3.47 -20.29 4.09
CA ASN A 46 3.63 -19.15 3.20
C ASN A 46 3.83 -19.58 1.75
N ARG A 47 4.67 -20.59 1.49
CA ARG A 47 4.86 -21.13 0.14
C ARG A 47 3.60 -21.79 -0.41
N ALA A 48 2.84 -22.50 0.42
CA ALA A 48 1.56 -23.07 0.00
C ALA A 48 0.54 -22.00 -0.34
N THR A 49 0.40 -20.95 0.49
CA THR A 49 -0.46 -19.81 0.23
C THR A 49 0.00 -19.02 -1.00
N PHE A 50 1.30 -18.86 -1.18
CA PHE A 50 1.87 -18.21 -2.36
C PHE A 50 1.53 -18.99 -3.64
N ALA A 51 1.69 -20.32 -3.64
CA ALA A 51 1.29 -21.14 -4.78
C ALA A 51 -0.21 -21.06 -5.08
N PHE A 52 -1.07 -21.00 -4.05
CA PHE A 52 -2.48 -20.73 -4.21
C PHE A 52 -2.72 -19.37 -4.86
N ASN A 53 -2.05 -18.31 -4.40
CA ASN A 53 -2.19 -16.97 -4.97
C ASN A 53 -1.69 -16.93 -6.42
N GLN A 54 -0.61 -17.62 -6.77
CA GLN A 54 -0.13 -17.76 -8.16
C GLN A 54 -1.17 -18.47 -9.05
N ALA A 55 -1.77 -19.55 -8.57
CA ALA A 55 -2.82 -20.25 -9.31
C ALA A 55 -4.03 -19.31 -9.55
N LEU A 56 -4.41 -18.54 -8.53
CA LEU A 56 -5.49 -17.56 -8.62
C LEU A 56 -5.11 -16.42 -9.60
N ASP A 57 -3.88 -15.92 -9.55
CA ASP A 57 -3.39 -14.93 -10.51
C ASP A 57 -3.48 -15.46 -11.93
N GLY A 58 -2.97 -16.66 -12.19
CA GLY A 58 -2.96 -17.27 -13.53
C GLY A 58 -4.35 -17.46 -14.11
N VAL A 59 -5.34 -17.82 -13.29
CA VAL A 59 -6.71 -18.11 -13.74
C VAL A 59 -7.58 -16.84 -13.82
N LEU A 60 -7.37 -15.89 -12.90
CA LEU A 60 -8.27 -14.74 -12.74
C LEU A 60 -7.58 -13.41 -13.00
N PHE A 61 -6.58 -13.03 -12.19
CA PHE A 61 -6.02 -11.67 -12.24
C PHE A 61 -5.23 -11.39 -13.51
N LYS A 62 -4.41 -12.32 -13.96
CA LYS A 62 -3.60 -12.19 -15.18
C LYS A 62 -4.45 -12.03 -16.46
N PRO A 63 -5.50 -12.84 -16.73
CA PRO A 63 -6.39 -12.62 -17.87
C PRO A 63 -7.11 -11.27 -17.80
N VAL A 64 -7.62 -10.89 -16.59
CA VAL A 64 -8.33 -9.61 -16.41
C VAL A 64 -7.38 -8.44 -16.63
N ALA A 65 -6.15 -8.50 -16.09
CA ALA A 65 -5.13 -7.47 -16.32
C ALA A 65 -4.76 -7.33 -17.81
N LYS A 66 -4.69 -8.44 -18.55
CA LYS A 66 -4.48 -8.38 -20.02
C LYS A 66 -5.60 -7.62 -20.74
N VAL A 67 -6.85 -7.89 -20.40
CA VAL A 67 -8.01 -7.17 -20.97
C VAL A 67 -7.98 -5.69 -20.57
N TYR A 68 -7.67 -5.40 -19.32
CA TYR A 68 -7.54 -4.03 -18.83
C TYR A 68 -6.45 -3.25 -19.57
N ARG A 69 -5.31 -3.87 -19.90
CA ARG A 69 -4.22 -3.23 -20.66
C ARG A 69 -4.61 -2.81 -22.08
N VAL A 70 -5.61 -3.43 -22.69
CA VAL A 70 -6.13 -3.08 -24.03
C VAL A 70 -6.95 -1.77 -24.00
N LEU A 71 -7.37 -1.30 -22.82
CA LEU A 71 -8.11 -0.04 -22.70
C LEU A 71 -7.24 1.15 -23.13
N PRO A 72 -7.82 2.20 -23.75
CA PRO A 72 -7.10 3.41 -24.10
C PRO A 72 -6.41 4.05 -22.88
N SER A 73 -5.20 4.62 -23.06
CA SER A 73 -4.43 5.25 -21.99
C SER A 73 -5.21 6.23 -21.14
N PRO A 74 -6.05 7.15 -21.69
CA PRO A 74 -6.81 8.08 -20.86
C PRO A 74 -7.79 7.39 -19.90
N VAL A 75 -8.33 6.22 -20.28
CA VAL A 75 -9.23 5.45 -19.40
C VAL A 75 -8.45 4.81 -18.26
N LYS A 76 -7.29 4.22 -18.58
CA LYS A 76 -6.40 3.61 -17.56
C LYS A 76 -5.90 4.68 -16.58
N SER A 77 -5.39 5.80 -17.09
CA SER A 77 -4.94 6.92 -16.25
C SER A 77 -6.07 7.48 -15.38
N GLY A 78 -7.28 7.67 -15.93
CA GLY A 78 -8.41 8.14 -15.15
C GLY A 78 -8.81 7.19 -14.01
N VAL A 79 -8.76 5.87 -14.25
CA VAL A 79 -9.01 4.87 -13.20
C VAL A 79 -7.91 4.93 -12.15
N SER A 80 -6.63 4.91 -12.54
CA SER A 80 -5.50 5.03 -11.62
C SER A 80 -5.60 6.28 -10.75
N ASN A 81 -5.79 7.45 -11.36
CA ASN A 81 -5.89 8.73 -10.67
C ASN A 81 -7.03 8.72 -9.63
N SER A 82 -8.19 8.15 -9.97
CA SER A 82 -9.32 8.03 -9.03
C SER A 82 -8.99 7.12 -7.84
N LEU A 83 -8.32 5.98 -8.09
CA LEU A 83 -7.90 5.06 -7.03
C LEU A 83 -6.83 5.70 -6.13
N ASP A 84 -5.86 6.41 -6.71
CA ASP A 84 -4.84 7.14 -5.98
C ASP A 84 -5.44 8.29 -5.18
N ASN A 85 -6.46 8.97 -5.70
CA ASN A 85 -7.20 9.97 -4.97
C ASN A 85 -7.93 9.38 -3.75
N LEU A 86 -8.60 8.23 -3.91
CA LEU A 86 -9.23 7.51 -2.79
C LEU A 86 -8.22 7.03 -1.75
N SER A 87 -7.02 6.62 -2.17
CA SER A 87 -5.98 6.16 -1.25
C SER A 87 -5.49 7.28 -0.30
N ASN A 88 -5.64 8.55 -0.67
CA ASN A 88 -5.33 9.69 0.19
C ASN A 88 -6.16 9.71 1.47
N LEU A 89 -7.35 9.09 1.48
CA LEU A 89 -8.18 8.96 2.70
C LEU A 89 -7.50 8.12 3.80
N VAL A 90 -6.57 7.23 3.42
CA VAL A 90 -5.71 6.48 4.36
C VAL A 90 -4.35 7.15 4.52
N THR A 91 -3.77 7.68 3.44
CA THR A 91 -2.44 8.32 3.43
C THR A 91 -2.39 9.55 4.32
N ILE A 92 -3.38 10.45 4.24
CA ILE A 92 -3.40 11.70 5.01
C ILE A 92 -3.32 11.46 6.53
N PRO A 93 -4.20 10.63 7.14
CA PRO A 93 -4.09 10.35 8.57
C PRO A 93 -2.76 9.67 8.94
N ASN A 94 -2.19 8.84 8.06
CA ASN A 94 -0.89 8.23 8.32
C ASN A 94 0.26 9.26 8.27
N ASN A 95 0.26 10.20 7.33
CA ASN A 95 1.22 11.31 7.35
C ASN A 95 1.14 12.12 8.66
N ILE A 96 -0.07 12.39 9.17
CA ILE A 96 -0.27 13.09 10.45
C ILE A 96 0.31 12.26 11.60
N LEU A 97 0.01 10.97 11.66
CA LEU A 97 0.49 10.08 12.71
C LEU A 97 2.02 9.91 12.70
N GLN A 98 2.63 10.00 11.53
CA GLN A 98 4.09 9.98 11.35
C GLN A 98 4.75 11.33 11.64
N GLY A 99 3.96 12.40 11.87
CA GLY A 99 4.45 13.75 12.13
C GLY A 99 4.82 14.53 10.85
N ASP A 100 4.55 13.97 9.66
CA ASP A 100 4.84 14.63 8.38
C ASP A 100 3.68 15.54 7.96
N LEU A 101 3.51 16.63 8.68
CA LEU A 101 2.44 17.61 8.43
C LEU A 101 2.53 18.29 7.05
N PRO A 102 3.74 18.57 6.50
CA PRO A 102 3.85 19.09 5.14
C PRO A 102 3.24 18.14 4.08
N LYS A 103 3.58 16.85 4.11
CA LYS A 103 2.98 15.87 3.19
C LYS A 103 1.48 15.71 3.43
N ALA A 104 1.04 15.68 4.69
CA ALA A 104 -0.39 15.65 5.02
C ALA A 104 -1.14 16.83 4.39
N GLY A 105 -0.58 18.05 4.48
CA GLY A 105 -1.17 19.25 3.88
C GLY A 105 -1.24 19.18 2.35
N ILE A 106 -0.16 18.75 1.70
CA ILE A 106 -0.10 18.59 0.24
C ILE A 106 -1.09 17.52 -0.23
N ASN A 107 -1.10 16.35 0.40
CA ASN A 107 -2.03 15.27 0.05
C ASN A 107 -3.49 15.65 0.29
N THR A 108 -3.77 16.47 1.32
CA THR A 108 -5.12 17.05 1.53
C THR A 108 -5.49 17.98 0.40
N GLY A 109 -4.59 18.89 -0.01
CA GLY A 109 -4.79 19.79 -1.15
C GLY A 109 -5.06 19.03 -2.44
N ARG A 110 -4.23 18.01 -2.74
CA ARG A 110 -4.42 17.12 -3.89
C ARG A 110 -5.78 16.44 -3.85
N PHE A 111 -6.14 15.82 -2.73
CA PHE A 111 -7.42 15.16 -2.56
C PHE A 111 -8.61 16.11 -2.83
N VAL A 112 -8.60 17.31 -2.25
CA VAL A 112 -9.69 18.28 -2.43
C VAL A 112 -9.77 18.76 -3.89
N ILE A 113 -8.65 19.14 -4.50
CA ILE A 113 -8.60 19.64 -5.87
C ILE A 113 -9.03 18.55 -6.85
N ASN A 114 -8.47 17.36 -6.74
CA ASN A 114 -8.77 16.24 -7.64
C ASN A 114 -10.21 15.74 -7.47
N THR A 115 -10.74 15.74 -6.25
CA THR A 115 -12.13 15.34 -6.01
C THR A 115 -13.12 16.34 -6.59
N THR A 116 -12.84 17.64 -6.48
CA THR A 116 -13.77 18.73 -6.90
C THR A 116 -13.59 19.09 -8.37
N ILE A 117 -12.41 19.57 -8.75
CA ILE A 117 -12.10 20.04 -10.12
C ILE A 117 -11.77 18.87 -11.02
N GLY A 118 -11.07 17.84 -10.48
CA GLY A 118 -10.63 16.64 -11.22
C GLY A 118 -11.71 15.55 -11.37
N ILE A 119 -12.98 15.86 -11.12
CA ILE A 119 -14.12 14.95 -11.30
C ILE A 119 -13.89 13.64 -10.53
N LEU A 120 -13.95 13.70 -9.19
CA LEU A 120 -13.70 12.55 -8.27
C LEU A 120 -12.31 11.90 -8.43
N GLY A 121 -11.35 12.69 -8.92
CA GLY A 121 -9.98 12.22 -9.09
C GLY A 121 -9.68 11.58 -10.45
N ILE A 122 -10.60 11.56 -11.41
CA ILE A 122 -10.32 11.04 -12.76
C ILE A 122 -9.20 11.84 -13.44
N ILE A 123 -9.17 13.15 -13.21
CA ILE A 123 -8.13 14.04 -13.74
C ILE A 123 -7.27 14.50 -12.56
N ASP A 124 -5.95 14.31 -12.65
CA ASP A 124 -5.00 14.83 -11.65
C ASP A 124 -4.72 16.31 -11.88
N VAL A 125 -5.68 17.15 -11.50
CA VAL A 125 -5.57 18.60 -11.63
C VAL A 125 -4.56 19.18 -10.65
N ALA A 126 -4.35 18.54 -9.51
CA ALA A 126 -3.43 19.02 -8.48
C ALA A 126 -1.98 19.11 -9.00
N THR A 127 -1.56 18.20 -9.86
CA THR A 127 -0.26 18.25 -10.54
C THR A 127 -0.12 19.49 -11.41
N TYR A 128 -1.17 19.92 -12.13
CA TYR A 128 -1.14 21.16 -12.91
C TYR A 128 -1.01 22.42 -12.03
N PHE A 129 -1.43 22.34 -10.75
CA PHE A 129 -1.19 23.39 -9.76
C PHE A 129 0.18 23.31 -9.08
N GLY A 130 1.05 22.38 -9.51
CA GLY A 130 2.39 22.21 -8.97
C GLY A 130 2.45 21.52 -7.61
N LEU A 131 1.41 20.83 -7.20
CA LEU A 131 1.42 20.00 -5.98
C LEU A 131 2.09 18.66 -6.26
N PRO A 132 3.25 18.35 -5.65
CA PRO A 132 3.93 17.09 -5.88
C PRO A 132 3.11 15.90 -5.39
N GLU A 133 3.26 14.77 -6.04
CA GLU A 133 2.71 13.51 -5.58
C GLU A 133 3.74 12.75 -4.73
N TYR A 134 3.31 12.26 -3.58
CA TYR A 134 4.12 11.44 -2.68
C TYR A 134 3.60 10.01 -2.66
N GLU A 135 4.51 9.07 -2.34
CA GLU A 135 4.13 7.68 -2.13
C GLU A 135 3.01 7.56 -1.08
N LYS A 136 2.15 6.57 -1.27
CA LYS A 136 1.01 6.34 -0.38
C LYS A 136 1.48 5.71 0.93
N GLU A 137 0.88 6.13 2.02
CA GLU A 137 1.17 5.67 3.36
C GLU A 137 0.07 4.76 3.90
N ASP A 138 0.46 3.82 4.75
CA ASP A 138 -0.45 2.93 5.44
C ASP A 138 -0.09 2.75 6.93
N TYR A 139 -0.99 2.15 7.70
CA TYR A 139 -0.78 1.97 9.14
C TYR A 139 0.37 1.01 9.48
N GLY A 140 0.70 0.05 8.61
CA GLY A 140 1.87 -0.80 8.79
C GLY A 140 3.17 -0.01 8.68
N GLN A 141 3.25 0.95 7.74
CA GLN A 141 4.36 1.89 7.62
C GLN A 141 4.44 2.79 8.87
N THR A 142 3.32 3.35 9.29
CA THR A 142 3.23 4.19 10.49
C THR A 142 3.71 3.45 11.74
N LEU A 143 3.30 2.20 11.94
CA LEU A 143 3.83 1.36 13.02
C LEU A 143 5.35 1.13 12.88
N GLY A 144 5.85 0.99 11.65
CA GLY A 144 7.28 0.86 11.36
C GLY A 144 8.07 2.11 11.71
N THR A 145 7.59 3.30 11.35
CA THR A 145 8.22 4.59 11.70
C THR A 145 8.22 4.84 13.22
N MET A 146 7.23 4.30 13.94
CA MET A 146 7.18 4.30 15.41
C MET A 146 8.15 3.27 16.05
N GLY A 147 8.95 2.55 15.25
CA GLY A 147 9.94 1.57 15.72
C GLY A 147 9.40 0.17 15.97
N ILE A 148 8.15 -0.13 15.58
CA ILE A 148 7.61 -1.49 15.68
C ILE A 148 8.21 -2.33 14.55
N GLY A 149 8.92 -3.40 14.93
CA GLY A 149 9.53 -4.33 13.98
C GLY A 149 8.51 -5.07 13.13
N PRO A 150 8.90 -5.61 11.96
CA PRO A 150 8.00 -6.31 11.05
C PRO A 150 7.41 -7.60 11.63
N GLY A 151 8.09 -8.23 12.57
CA GLY A 151 7.77 -9.58 13.03
C GLY A 151 8.05 -10.62 11.96
N CYS A 152 7.27 -11.71 11.92
CA CYS A 152 7.41 -12.74 10.91
C CYS A 152 6.86 -12.28 9.55
N TYR A 153 7.53 -12.71 8.48
CA TYR A 153 6.96 -12.64 7.13
C TYR A 153 5.80 -13.62 7.01
N ILE A 154 4.72 -13.20 6.39
CA ILE A 154 3.53 -14.01 6.13
C ILE A 154 2.99 -13.72 4.73
N VAL A 155 2.39 -14.74 4.12
CA VAL A 155 1.66 -14.57 2.85
C VAL A 155 0.17 -14.74 3.13
N LEU A 156 -0.59 -13.69 2.82
CA LEU A 156 -2.04 -13.70 3.00
C LEU A 156 -2.73 -14.26 1.75
N PRO A 157 -3.76 -15.10 1.90
CA PRO A 157 -4.55 -15.55 0.76
C PRO A 157 -5.15 -14.35 0.03
N VAL A 158 -5.04 -14.34 -1.29
CA VAL A 158 -5.51 -13.29 -2.22
C VAL A 158 -4.72 -11.97 -2.09
N LEU A 159 -4.37 -11.54 -0.87
CA LEU A 159 -3.72 -10.25 -0.60
C LEU A 159 -2.19 -10.27 -0.83
N GLY A 160 -1.57 -11.45 -0.85
CA GLY A 160 -0.15 -11.61 -1.15
C GLY A 160 0.80 -11.37 0.03
N PRO A 161 2.04 -10.89 -0.25
CA PRO A 161 3.08 -10.69 0.74
C PRO A 161 2.69 -9.71 1.84
N SER A 162 3.06 -10.00 3.09
CA SER A 162 2.82 -9.16 4.25
C SER A 162 3.82 -9.49 5.37
N THR A 163 3.74 -8.74 6.47
CA THR A 163 4.36 -9.07 7.75
C THR A 163 3.32 -9.04 8.85
N VAL A 164 3.65 -9.55 10.04
CA VAL A 164 2.74 -9.48 11.20
C VAL A 164 2.37 -8.02 11.49
N ARG A 165 3.34 -7.10 11.48
CA ARG A 165 3.10 -5.67 11.66
C ARG A 165 2.17 -5.10 10.60
N ASP A 166 2.44 -5.36 9.32
CA ASP A 166 1.68 -4.79 8.22
C ASP A 166 0.26 -5.35 8.16
N THR A 167 0.10 -6.62 8.51
CA THR A 167 -1.22 -7.23 8.68
C THR A 167 -1.98 -6.59 9.85
N ALA A 168 -1.33 -6.38 10.99
CA ALA A 168 -1.95 -5.67 12.13
C ALA A 168 -2.35 -4.25 11.73
N GLY A 169 -1.49 -3.52 11.00
CA GLY A 169 -1.79 -2.21 10.43
C GLY A 169 -3.02 -2.23 9.52
N SER A 170 -3.18 -3.27 8.70
CA SER A 170 -4.34 -3.40 7.83
C SER A 170 -5.65 -3.58 8.59
N PHE A 171 -5.64 -4.18 9.79
CA PHE A 171 -6.82 -4.25 10.64
C PHE A 171 -7.27 -2.89 11.17
N VAL A 172 -6.39 -1.90 11.28
CA VAL A 172 -6.76 -0.54 11.69
C VAL A 172 -7.74 0.08 10.70
N ASN A 173 -7.62 -0.21 9.41
CA ASN A 173 -8.59 0.22 8.40
C ASN A 173 -10.01 -0.25 8.76
N LEU A 174 -10.17 -1.50 9.17
CA LEU A 174 -11.47 -2.09 9.55
C LEU A 174 -12.00 -1.54 10.89
N LEU A 175 -11.10 -1.06 11.75
CA LEU A 175 -11.48 -0.46 13.04
C LEU A 175 -11.90 1.01 12.93
N GLY A 176 -11.85 1.58 11.73
CA GLY A 176 -12.27 2.96 11.46
C GLY A 176 -11.17 3.86 10.92
N GLY A 177 -9.99 3.29 10.63
CA GLY A 177 -8.87 4.03 10.04
C GLY A 177 -9.03 4.36 8.56
N ASP A 178 -9.94 3.68 7.88
CA ASP A 178 -10.24 3.94 6.46
C ASP A 178 -11.57 4.70 6.34
N ALA A 179 -11.50 5.98 5.99
CA ALA A 179 -12.69 6.79 5.81
C ALA A 179 -13.60 6.28 4.68
N TRP A 180 -13.03 5.71 3.61
CA TRP A 180 -13.79 5.12 2.53
C TRP A 180 -14.57 3.88 2.98
N TYR A 181 -13.94 3.00 3.76
CA TYR A 181 -14.61 1.88 4.40
C TYR A 181 -15.75 2.32 5.33
N ASN A 182 -15.51 3.37 6.13
CA ASN A 182 -16.53 3.87 7.05
C ASN A 182 -17.76 4.42 6.34
N VAL A 183 -17.59 5.15 5.24
CA VAL A 183 -18.70 5.76 4.49
C VAL A 183 -19.47 4.73 3.69
N THR A 184 -18.80 3.70 3.16
CA THR A 184 -19.41 2.68 2.29
C THR A 184 -19.94 1.50 3.07
N VAL A 185 -19.03 0.71 3.69
CA VAL A 185 -19.40 -0.57 4.33
C VAL A 185 -20.06 -0.37 5.69
N LYS A 186 -19.52 0.55 6.51
CA LYS A 186 -19.96 0.68 7.90
C LYS A 186 -21.24 1.50 8.05
N ASN A 187 -21.36 2.57 7.26
CA ASN A 187 -22.51 3.48 7.36
C ASN A 187 -23.50 3.34 6.21
N ASP A 188 -23.13 2.75 5.09
CA ASP A 188 -23.94 2.55 3.88
C ASP A 188 -24.76 3.82 3.55
N THR A 189 -24.07 4.84 3.01
CA THR A 189 -24.69 6.13 2.73
C THR A 189 -25.64 6.05 1.52
N GLN A 190 -26.51 7.04 1.36
CA GLN A 190 -27.43 7.09 0.22
C GLN A 190 -26.72 7.06 -1.15
N HIS A 191 -25.45 7.49 -1.21
CA HIS A 191 -24.69 7.62 -2.46
C HIS A 191 -23.58 6.58 -2.61
N PHE A 192 -23.13 5.98 -1.53
CA PHE A 192 -22.03 5.01 -1.52
C PHE A 192 -22.41 3.80 -0.68
N SER A 193 -22.05 2.62 -1.17
CA SER A 193 -22.36 1.32 -0.59
C SER A 193 -21.11 0.44 -0.45
N GLU A 194 -21.26 -0.72 0.17
CA GLU A 194 -20.17 -1.70 0.26
C GLU A 194 -19.67 -2.15 -1.12
N ILE A 195 -20.52 -2.16 -2.15
CA ILE A 195 -20.13 -2.51 -3.53
C ILE A 195 -19.09 -1.51 -4.06
N ASP A 196 -19.23 -0.22 -3.74
CA ASP A 196 -18.27 0.81 -4.18
C ASP A 196 -16.90 0.58 -3.53
N TYR A 197 -16.87 0.16 -2.27
CA TYR A 197 -15.64 -0.19 -1.58
C TYR A 197 -14.95 -1.40 -2.21
N TYR A 198 -15.66 -2.53 -2.31
CA TYR A 198 -15.08 -3.76 -2.82
C TYR A 198 -14.68 -3.64 -4.30
N SER A 199 -15.49 -2.96 -5.12
CA SER A 199 -15.15 -2.72 -6.53
C SER A 199 -13.90 -1.85 -6.67
N SER A 200 -13.75 -0.80 -5.86
CA SER A 200 -12.53 0.03 -5.87
C SER A 200 -11.29 -0.78 -5.47
N ARG A 201 -11.39 -1.67 -4.48
CA ARG A 201 -10.28 -2.54 -4.05
C ARG A 201 -9.91 -3.58 -5.11
N ILE A 202 -10.89 -4.21 -5.74
CA ILE A 202 -10.66 -5.15 -6.84
C ILE A 202 -10.02 -4.42 -8.04
N THR A 203 -10.55 -3.26 -8.41
CA THR A 203 -10.02 -2.45 -9.51
C THR A 203 -8.59 -2.01 -9.22
N SER A 204 -8.28 -1.62 -7.98
CA SER A 204 -6.92 -1.30 -7.56
C SER A 204 -5.96 -2.48 -7.73
N GLY A 205 -6.41 -3.69 -7.38
CA GLY A 205 -5.62 -4.92 -7.61
C GLY A 205 -5.38 -5.21 -9.10
N VAL A 206 -6.39 -5.00 -9.94
CA VAL A 206 -6.29 -5.16 -11.41
C VAL A 206 -5.36 -4.11 -12.01
N ASP A 207 -5.50 -2.85 -11.62
CA ASP A 207 -4.65 -1.73 -12.09
C ASP A 207 -3.19 -1.97 -11.70
N PHE A 208 -2.93 -2.34 -10.45
CA PHE A 208 -1.59 -2.71 -9.98
C PHE A 208 -1.00 -3.89 -10.77
N ARG A 209 -1.80 -4.95 -11.00
CA ARG A 209 -1.35 -6.13 -11.76
C ARG A 209 -1.08 -5.79 -13.23
N ALA A 210 -1.86 -4.89 -13.81
CA ALA A 210 -1.69 -4.43 -15.19
C ALA A 210 -0.43 -3.56 -15.35
N LYS A 211 -0.21 -2.61 -14.45
CA LYS A 211 1.01 -1.77 -14.41
C LYS A 211 2.28 -2.59 -14.26
N ASN A 212 2.25 -3.59 -13.39
CA ASN A 212 3.40 -4.44 -13.10
C ASN A 212 3.42 -5.75 -13.90
N TYR A 213 2.64 -5.83 -15.01
CA TYR A 213 2.47 -7.07 -15.75
C TYR A 213 3.80 -7.66 -16.22
N ASP A 214 4.56 -6.88 -16.97
CA ASP A 214 5.80 -7.38 -17.61
C ASP A 214 6.91 -7.59 -16.57
N SER A 215 7.00 -6.72 -15.57
CA SER A 215 7.96 -6.86 -14.47
C SER A 215 7.72 -8.15 -13.67
N LEU A 216 6.47 -8.48 -13.36
CA LEU A 216 6.12 -9.71 -12.65
C LEU A 216 6.34 -10.96 -13.50
N GLU A 217 5.99 -10.94 -14.79
CA GLU A 217 6.26 -12.03 -15.72
C GLU A 217 7.77 -12.28 -15.89
N ASN A 218 8.55 -11.21 -16.02
CA ASN A 218 9.99 -11.30 -16.12
C ASN A 218 10.62 -11.83 -14.82
N LEU A 219 10.13 -11.38 -13.67
CA LEU A 219 10.60 -11.88 -12.38
C LEU A 219 10.27 -13.36 -12.22
N GLU A 220 9.04 -13.79 -12.55
CA GLU A 220 8.64 -15.20 -12.49
C GLU A 220 9.52 -16.09 -13.38
N LYS A 221 9.77 -15.65 -14.64
CA LYS A 221 10.54 -16.42 -15.61
C LYS A 221 12.03 -16.53 -15.30
N ASN A 222 12.61 -15.49 -14.70
CA ASN A 222 14.06 -15.36 -14.53
C ASN A 222 14.54 -15.65 -13.12
N SER A 223 13.65 -15.80 -12.14
CA SER A 223 14.02 -16.14 -10.77
C SER A 223 14.19 -17.65 -10.59
N LEU A 224 15.24 -18.05 -9.85
CA LEU A 224 15.43 -19.43 -9.43
C LEU A 224 14.38 -19.87 -8.40
N ASP A 225 13.97 -18.95 -7.54
CA ASP A 225 12.91 -19.12 -6.55
C ASP A 225 12.04 -17.86 -6.55
N PHE A 226 10.91 -17.93 -7.23
CA PHE A 226 10.00 -16.80 -7.38
C PHE A 226 9.43 -16.33 -6.03
N TYR A 227 9.12 -17.26 -5.13
CA TYR A 227 8.68 -16.93 -3.78
C TYR A 227 9.73 -16.09 -3.02
N ALA A 228 10.99 -16.54 -3.03
CA ALA A 228 12.08 -15.83 -2.37
C ALA A 228 12.32 -14.44 -2.97
N SER A 229 12.22 -14.34 -4.30
CA SER A 229 12.37 -13.07 -5.01
C SER A 229 11.28 -12.07 -4.64
N VAL A 230 10.00 -12.48 -4.64
CA VAL A 230 8.88 -11.65 -4.25
C VAL A 230 8.97 -11.25 -2.78
N LYS A 231 9.35 -12.19 -1.88
CA LYS A 231 9.60 -11.88 -0.46
C LYS A 231 10.65 -10.79 -0.31
N SER A 232 11.78 -10.95 -1.00
CA SER A 232 12.90 -9.99 -0.93
C SER A 232 12.48 -8.59 -1.40
N LEU A 233 11.81 -8.50 -2.55
CA LEU A 233 11.32 -7.24 -3.10
C LEU A 233 10.32 -6.56 -2.16
N TYR A 234 9.36 -7.31 -1.63
CA TYR A 234 8.39 -6.79 -0.67
C TYR A 234 9.08 -6.19 0.57
N LEU A 235 10.01 -6.92 1.16
CA LEU A 235 10.69 -6.47 2.38
C LEU A 235 11.57 -5.23 2.13
N GLN A 236 12.24 -5.16 0.97
CA GLN A 236 13.03 -4.00 0.57
C GLN A 236 12.15 -2.77 0.33
N ASP A 237 11.05 -2.92 -0.41
CA ASP A 237 10.08 -1.84 -0.65
C ASP A 237 9.52 -1.31 0.67
N ARG A 238 9.09 -2.20 1.58
CA ARG A 238 8.58 -1.81 2.89
C ARG A 238 9.61 -1.08 3.73
N GLN A 239 10.86 -1.55 3.72
CA GLN A 239 11.94 -0.86 4.44
C GLN A 239 12.19 0.54 3.90
N GLN A 240 12.20 0.71 2.58
CA GLN A 240 12.38 2.02 1.96
C GLN A 240 11.24 2.99 2.30
N LYS A 241 10.00 2.51 2.28
CA LYS A 241 8.82 3.30 2.65
C LYS A 241 8.84 3.73 4.11
N ILE A 242 9.24 2.84 5.03
CA ILE A 242 9.36 3.16 6.46
C ILE A 242 10.47 4.18 6.76
N LEU A 243 11.57 4.12 6.02
CA LEU A 243 12.63 5.13 6.12
C LEU A 243 12.16 6.51 5.65
N ASN A 244 10.96 6.58 5.09
CA ASN A 244 10.29 7.80 4.64
C ASN A 244 11.23 8.69 3.82
N THR A 245 12.04 8.04 2.95
CA THR A 245 12.84 8.75 1.97
C THR A 245 11.86 9.56 1.15
N ASN A 246 12.05 10.87 1.05
CA ASN A 246 11.18 11.84 0.37
C ASN A 246 11.09 11.52 -1.13
N ARG A 247 10.44 10.43 -1.49
CA ARG A 247 10.16 10.09 -2.88
C ARG A 247 8.93 10.86 -3.32
N ILE A 248 9.19 11.86 -4.14
CA ILE A 248 8.18 12.41 -5.03
C ILE A 248 8.02 11.35 -6.11
N ILE A 249 6.79 10.87 -6.32
CA ILE A 249 6.49 10.05 -7.49
C ILE A 249 6.65 11.00 -8.67
N GLU A 250 7.64 10.76 -9.52
CA GLU A 250 7.67 11.38 -10.83
C GLU A 250 6.36 10.93 -11.51
N THR A 251 5.53 11.90 -11.86
CA THR A 251 4.23 11.63 -12.49
C THR A 251 4.46 10.63 -13.61
N GLN A 252 3.83 9.47 -13.52
CA GLN A 252 3.76 8.56 -14.66
C GLN A 252 3.12 9.35 -15.79
N ASP A 253 3.94 9.81 -16.69
CA ASP A 253 3.48 10.46 -17.91
C ASP A 253 2.70 9.40 -18.71
N ASP A 254 1.69 9.82 -19.44
CA ASP A 254 0.92 8.91 -20.34
C ASP A 254 1.84 8.12 -21.29
N SER A 255 3.09 8.57 -21.47
CA SER A 255 4.18 7.87 -22.15
C SER A 255 4.47 6.46 -21.62
N ASP A 256 4.29 6.19 -20.33
CA ASP A 256 4.52 4.85 -19.75
C ASP A 256 3.52 3.82 -20.31
N TRP A 257 2.30 4.27 -20.63
CA TRP A 257 1.31 3.42 -21.26
C TRP A 257 1.52 3.31 -22.79
N GLU A 258 2.08 4.35 -23.43
CA GLU A 258 2.41 4.33 -24.86
C GLU A 258 3.57 3.38 -25.16
N GLU A 259 4.59 3.30 -24.29
CA GLU A 259 5.69 2.33 -24.44
C GLU A 259 5.19 0.87 -24.33
N ILE A 260 4.17 0.64 -23.50
CA ILE A 260 3.56 -0.69 -23.34
C ILE A 260 2.72 -1.07 -24.57
N GLU A 261 2.12 -0.10 -25.25
CA GLU A 261 1.33 -0.33 -26.46
C GLU A 261 2.21 -0.53 -27.72
N ALA A 262 3.47 -0.10 -27.68
CA ALA A 262 4.43 -0.21 -28.78
C ALA A 262 5.23 -1.53 -28.82
N GLN A 263 5.13 -2.38 -27.79
CA GLN A 263 5.77 -3.68 -27.68
C GLN A 263 4.79 -4.82 -27.99
#